data_89a7003aedafef0a1ce70132d0e2c674
#
_entry.id   89a7003aedafef0a1ce70132d0e2c674
#
_cell.length_a   1.000
_cell.length_b   1.000
_cell.length_c   1.000
_cell.angle_alpha   90.00
_cell.angle_beta   90.00
_cell.angle_gamma   90.00
#
_symmetry.space_group_name_H-M   'P 1'
#
loop_
_entity.id
_entity.type
_entity.pdbx_description
1 polymer ?
#
loop_
_entity_poly.entity_id
_entity_poly.type
_entity_poly.pdbx_seq_one_letter_code
_entity_poly.pdbx_strand_id
1 'polypeptide(L)'
;MNKPIVGITMGDPAGSGPEITIKALADPEQYSYCRPIVVGDVKVMEQAKKFVGREDIVIHRCEKVSDALFTPGTIDVLHLDLIEDISKFEIAKVSVEGGNAAFQCVKKVIELAMAGEVDATCTNALNKEAMNKALEYYHGEKSDGYTHFDGHTEIYATYTHTKKYTMMLAHHDLRVVHVSTHVSLREACDRVKKDRVLEVIEIANKACKDMGIENPRIAVAGLNPHCGENGMFGTEEIEEIQPAIDIALAEGINIVEKKPTPPDTVFSKALGGWYDIVVVMYHDQGHIPLKVEG
;
A
#
# COMPACT_ATOMS: atom_id res chain seq x y z
N MET A 1 19.37 -15.70 9.86
CA MET A 1 17.96 -15.33 10.14
C MET A 1 17.08 -16.05 9.11
N ASN A 2 15.92 -16.55 9.52
CA ASN A 2 14.96 -17.06 8.54
C ASN A 2 14.46 -15.92 7.69
N LYS A 3 14.32 -16.14 6.35
CA LYS A 3 13.73 -15.16 5.45
C LYS A 3 12.28 -14.90 5.83
N PRO A 4 11.76 -13.65 5.68
CA PRO A 4 10.38 -13.33 6.00
C PRO A 4 9.40 -14.10 5.10
N ILE A 5 8.26 -14.47 5.66
CA ILE A 5 7.12 -15.00 4.90
C ILE A 5 6.32 -13.82 4.38
N VAL A 6 6.12 -13.76 3.07
CA VAL A 6 5.32 -12.71 2.42
C VAL A 6 4.04 -13.30 1.88
N GLY A 7 2.91 -12.88 2.43
CA GLY A 7 1.58 -13.22 1.92
C GLY A 7 1.23 -12.33 0.71
N ILE A 8 1.01 -12.94 -0.44
CA ILE A 8 0.73 -12.22 -1.70
C ILE A 8 -0.72 -12.49 -2.09
N THR A 9 -1.56 -11.45 -2.22
CA THR A 9 -2.92 -11.68 -2.72
C THR A 9 -2.90 -12.02 -4.20
N MET A 10 -3.77 -12.95 -4.61
CA MET A 10 -3.99 -13.25 -6.03
C MET A 10 -4.50 -12.01 -6.79
N GLY A 11 -5.25 -11.12 -6.11
CA GLY A 11 -5.93 -9.98 -6.71
C GLY A 11 -7.23 -10.37 -7.42
N ASP A 12 -7.69 -9.51 -8.33
CA ASP A 12 -8.88 -9.80 -9.14
C ASP A 12 -8.57 -10.94 -10.13
N PRO A 13 -9.27 -12.08 -10.03
CA PRO A 13 -9.06 -13.22 -10.93
C PRO A 13 -9.41 -12.91 -12.39
N ALA A 14 -10.24 -11.90 -12.67
CA ALA A 14 -10.51 -11.43 -14.02
C ALA A 14 -9.47 -10.46 -14.58
N GLY A 15 -8.53 -10.01 -13.74
CA GLY A 15 -7.46 -9.06 -14.07
C GLY A 15 -6.10 -9.72 -14.26
N SER A 16 -5.05 -8.89 -14.29
CA SER A 16 -3.66 -9.31 -14.52
C SER A 16 -2.93 -9.81 -13.27
N GLY A 17 -3.54 -9.69 -12.08
CA GLY A 17 -2.91 -10.08 -10.81
C GLY A 17 -2.35 -11.50 -10.79
N PRO A 18 -3.13 -12.53 -11.14
CA PRO A 18 -2.65 -13.91 -11.16
C PRO A 18 -1.47 -14.12 -12.11
N GLU A 19 -1.50 -13.52 -13.30
CA GLU A 19 -0.41 -13.61 -14.29
C GLU A 19 0.88 -12.93 -13.82
N ILE A 20 0.75 -11.75 -13.20
CA ILE A 20 1.89 -11.02 -12.62
C ILE A 20 2.53 -11.84 -11.52
N THR A 21 1.72 -12.47 -10.66
CA THR A 21 2.18 -13.36 -9.59
C THR A 21 2.98 -14.54 -10.14
N ILE A 22 2.47 -15.22 -11.17
CA ILE A 22 3.18 -16.33 -11.82
C ILE A 22 4.53 -15.84 -12.37
N LYS A 23 4.55 -14.72 -13.11
CA LYS A 23 5.78 -14.18 -13.70
C LYS A 23 6.81 -13.80 -12.64
N ALA A 24 6.38 -13.15 -11.57
CA ALA A 24 7.27 -12.73 -10.47
C ALA A 24 7.86 -13.93 -9.74
N LEU A 25 7.01 -14.89 -9.33
CA LEU A 25 7.46 -16.04 -8.54
C LEU A 25 8.07 -17.17 -9.37
N ALA A 26 8.00 -17.09 -10.70
CA ALA A 26 8.79 -17.95 -11.58
C ALA A 26 10.29 -17.61 -11.57
N ASP A 27 10.64 -16.42 -11.09
CA ASP A 27 12.03 -16.03 -10.90
C ASP A 27 12.57 -16.59 -9.56
N PRO A 28 13.56 -17.49 -9.59
CA PRO A 28 14.13 -18.08 -8.38
C PRO A 28 14.81 -17.05 -7.46
N GLU A 29 15.18 -15.88 -7.97
CA GLU A 29 15.82 -14.82 -7.19
C GLU A 29 14.90 -14.31 -6.09
N GLN A 30 13.57 -14.29 -6.31
CA GLN A 30 12.60 -13.85 -5.31
C GLN A 30 12.68 -14.68 -4.02
N TYR A 31 12.96 -15.97 -4.15
CA TYR A 31 13.13 -16.87 -3.00
C TYR A 31 14.47 -16.66 -2.26
N SER A 32 15.37 -15.82 -2.80
CA SER A 32 16.56 -15.39 -2.08
C SER A 32 16.24 -14.32 -1.03
N TYR A 33 15.20 -13.52 -1.25
CA TYR A 33 14.78 -12.41 -0.39
C TYR A 33 13.71 -12.81 0.63
N CYS A 34 12.74 -13.63 0.22
CA CYS A 34 11.60 -13.98 1.07
C CYS A 34 11.12 -15.42 0.83
N ARG A 35 10.14 -15.83 1.63
CA ARG A 35 9.35 -17.06 1.50
C ARG A 35 7.94 -16.67 1.06
N PRO A 36 7.64 -16.63 -0.25
CA PRO A 36 6.35 -16.16 -0.74
C PRO A 36 5.27 -17.24 -0.63
N ILE A 37 4.05 -16.83 -0.23
CA ILE A 37 2.84 -17.66 -0.31
C ILE A 37 1.71 -16.82 -0.90
N VAL A 38 1.02 -17.37 -1.91
CA VAL A 38 -0.10 -16.70 -2.56
C VAL A 38 -1.39 -17.02 -1.79
N VAL A 39 -2.18 -16.01 -1.51
CA VAL A 39 -3.53 -16.15 -0.94
C VAL A 39 -4.53 -16.00 -2.09
N GLY A 40 -5.22 -17.10 -2.45
CA GLY A 40 -6.09 -17.08 -3.62
C GLY A 40 -6.74 -18.42 -3.95
N ASP A 41 -7.05 -18.60 -5.22
CA ASP A 41 -7.68 -19.81 -5.76
C ASP A 41 -6.72 -20.58 -6.68
N VAL A 42 -6.47 -21.84 -6.35
CA VAL A 42 -5.60 -22.73 -7.14
C VAL A 42 -6.08 -22.85 -8.58
N LYS A 43 -7.39 -22.90 -8.82
CA LYS A 43 -7.97 -23.02 -10.18
C LYS A 43 -7.59 -21.83 -11.05
N VAL A 44 -7.61 -20.63 -10.47
CA VAL A 44 -7.22 -19.37 -11.14
C VAL A 44 -5.71 -19.35 -11.41
N MET A 45 -4.90 -19.73 -10.43
CA MET A 45 -3.44 -19.77 -10.59
C MET A 45 -3.00 -20.80 -11.63
N GLU A 46 -3.65 -21.97 -11.70
CA GLU A 46 -3.43 -22.97 -12.75
C GLU A 46 -3.81 -22.47 -14.15
N GLN A 47 -4.88 -21.66 -14.25
CA GLN A 47 -5.26 -21.02 -15.51
C GLN A 47 -4.25 -19.93 -15.90
N ALA A 48 -3.88 -19.06 -14.96
CA ALA A 48 -2.92 -17.97 -15.18
C ALA A 48 -1.55 -18.50 -15.64
N LYS A 49 -1.08 -19.61 -15.08
CA LYS A 49 0.15 -20.30 -15.47
C LYS A 49 0.16 -20.63 -16.97
N LYS A 50 -0.97 -21.09 -17.51
CA LYS A 50 -1.11 -21.40 -18.95
C LYS A 50 -1.08 -20.13 -19.80
N PHE A 51 -1.75 -19.06 -19.37
CA PHE A 51 -1.76 -17.78 -20.10
C PHE A 51 -0.37 -17.18 -20.28
N VAL A 52 0.49 -17.34 -19.30
CA VAL A 52 1.86 -16.81 -19.36
C VAL A 52 2.89 -17.80 -19.90
N GLY A 53 2.44 -19.02 -20.33
CA GLY A 53 3.32 -20.04 -20.90
C GLY A 53 4.34 -20.62 -19.92
N ARG A 54 4.03 -20.66 -18.63
CA ARG A 54 4.90 -21.19 -17.57
C ARG A 54 4.35 -22.50 -16.99
N GLU A 55 4.11 -23.47 -17.88
CA GLU A 55 3.63 -24.81 -17.48
C GLU A 55 4.67 -25.60 -16.68
N ASP A 56 5.93 -25.18 -16.71
CA ASP A 56 7.03 -25.67 -15.88
C ASP A 56 6.85 -25.41 -14.39
N ILE A 57 6.04 -24.42 -14.01
CA ILE A 57 5.77 -24.07 -12.61
C ILE A 57 4.73 -25.03 -12.00
N VAL A 58 5.00 -25.51 -10.80
CA VAL A 58 4.06 -26.30 -10.00
C VAL A 58 3.22 -25.37 -9.13
N ILE A 59 1.90 -25.49 -9.18
CA ILE A 59 1.01 -24.84 -8.21
C ILE A 59 0.75 -25.82 -7.07
N HIS A 60 1.23 -25.48 -5.89
CA HIS A 60 1.08 -26.30 -4.69
C HIS A 60 -0.04 -25.77 -3.81
N ARG A 61 -1.08 -26.56 -3.61
CA ARG A 61 -2.22 -26.22 -2.75
C ARG A 61 -1.84 -26.35 -1.28
N CYS A 62 -2.04 -25.29 -0.52
CA CYS A 62 -1.89 -25.24 0.94
C CYS A 62 -3.25 -24.96 1.60
N GLU A 63 -3.51 -25.63 2.72
CA GLU A 63 -4.68 -25.33 3.57
C GLU A 63 -4.29 -24.35 4.71
N LYS A 64 -3.00 -24.28 5.06
CA LYS A 64 -2.41 -23.36 6.04
C LYS A 64 -1.00 -22.98 5.62
N VAL A 65 -0.49 -21.87 6.17
CA VAL A 65 0.84 -21.33 5.82
C VAL A 65 1.96 -22.36 6.08
N SER A 66 1.83 -23.18 7.12
CA SER A 66 2.82 -24.21 7.45
C SER A 66 2.92 -25.37 6.45
N ASP A 67 1.99 -25.49 5.52
CA ASP A 67 2.05 -26.52 4.45
C ASP A 67 2.95 -26.08 3.28
N ALA A 68 3.33 -24.79 3.24
CA ALA A 68 4.10 -24.22 2.15
C ALA A 68 5.53 -24.77 2.07
N LEU A 69 5.98 -25.06 0.87
CA LEU A 69 7.30 -25.62 0.56
C LEU A 69 8.38 -24.54 0.42
N PHE A 70 7.98 -23.33 -0.02
CA PHE A 70 8.87 -22.19 -0.26
C PHE A 70 10.06 -22.52 -1.19
N THR A 71 9.81 -23.29 -2.23
CA THR A 71 10.84 -23.81 -3.13
C THR A 71 10.72 -23.20 -4.52
N PRO A 72 11.82 -22.66 -5.12
CA PRO A 72 11.81 -22.17 -6.49
C PRO A 72 11.23 -23.20 -7.48
N GLY A 73 10.45 -22.75 -8.44
CA GLY A 73 9.73 -23.61 -9.38
C GLY A 73 8.38 -24.13 -8.87
N THR A 74 8.07 -23.89 -7.58
CA THR A 74 6.78 -24.21 -6.96
C THR A 74 6.19 -22.93 -6.38
N ILE A 75 4.94 -22.63 -6.70
CA ILE A 75 4.18 -21.51 -6.12
C ILE A 75 3.18 -22.10 -5.13
N ASP A 76 3.40 -21.82 -3.85
CA ASP A 76 2.50 -22.21 -2.77
C ASP A 76 1.27 -21.30 -2.78
N VAL A 77 0.07 -21.89 -2.79
CA VAL A 77 -1.21 -21.17 -2.81
C VAL A 77 -2.07 -21.60 -1.64
N LEU A 78 -2.27 -20.72 -0.69
CA LEU A 78 -3.31 -20.88 0.35
C LEU A 78 -4.67 -20.76 -0.33
N HIS A 79 -5.34 -21.92 -0.46
CA HIS A 79 -6.53 -22.04 -1.28
C HIS A 79 -7.79 -21.63 -0.52
N LEU A 80 -8.53 -20.68 -1.10
CA LEU A 80 -9.77 -20.15 -0.51
C LEU A 80 -11.06 -20.61 -1.22
N ASP A 81 -10.94 -21.38 -2.31
CA ASP A 81 -12.07 -21.89 -3.12
C ASP A 81 -13.07 -20.78 -3.51
N LEU A 82 -12.56 -19.76 -4.19
CA LEU A 82 -13.29 -18.50 -4.43
C LEU A 82 -14.11 -18.49 -5.72
N ILE A 83 -13.71 -19.29 -6.70
CA ILE A 83 -14.35 -19.38 -8.02
C ILE A 83 -15.07 -20.71 -8.12
N GLU A 84 -16.39 -20.69 -8.30
CA GLU A 84 -17.21 -21.88 -8.34
C GLU A 84 -16.88 -22.79 -9.54
N ASP A 85 -16.91 -22.21 -10.73
CA ASP A 85 -16.60 -22.93 -11.98
C ASP A 85 -15.67 -22.11 -12.88
N ILE A 86 -14.38 -22.46 -12.86
CA ILE A 86 -13.36 -21.76 -13.63
C ILE A 86 -13.61 -21.82 -15.14
N SER A 87 -14.33 -22.83 -15.62
CA SER A 87 -14.63 -22.98 -17.06
C SER A 87 -15.67 -21.97 -17.55
N LYS A 88 -16.47 -21.40 -16.64
CA LYS A 88 -17.49 -20.39 -16.91
C LYS A 88 -17.06 -18.99 -16.47
N PHE A 89 -15.94 -18.88 -15.76
CA PHE A 89 -15.46 -17.60 -15.27
C PHE A 89 -14.91 -16.75 -16.42
N GLU A 90 -15.45 -15.53 -16.57
CA GLU A 90 -15.11 -14.64 -17.69
C GLU A 90 -13.97 -13.69 -17.29
N ILE A 91 -12.81 -13.82 -17.94
CA ILE A 91 -11.66 -12.95 -17.81
C ILE A 91 -11.97 -11.56 -18.42
N ALA A 92 -11.32 -10.51 -17.88
CA ALA A 92 -11.47 -9.11 -18.29
C ALA A 92 -12.90 -8.57 -18.18
N LYS A 93 -13.72 -9.15 -17.30
CA LYS A 93 -15.09 -8.73 -17.04
C LYS A 93 -15.31 -8.38 -15.56
N VAL A 94 -15.97 -7.26 -15.33
CA VAL A 94 -16.41 -6.88 -13.99
C VAL A 94 -17.51 -7.83 -13.52
N SER A 95 -17.27 -8.57 -12.45
CA SER A 95 -18.21 -9.53 -11.89
C SER A 95 -18.23 -9.49 -10.35
N VAL A 96 -19.37 -9.88 -9.78
CA VAL A 96 -19.53 -10.03 -8.33
C VAL A 96 -18.60 -11.12 -7.79
N GLU A 97 -18.49 -12.24 -8.50
CA GLU A 97 -17.62 -13.35 -8.10
C GLU A 97 -16.14 -12.95 -8.07
N GLY A 98 -15.64 -12.25 -9.13
CA GLY A 98 -14.28 -11.74 -9.19
C GLY A 98 -14.00 -10.68 -8.12
N GLY A 99 -14.94 -9.76 -7.91
CA GLY A 99 -14.85 -8.73 -6.87
C GLY A 99 -14.80 -9.33 -5.46
N ASN A 100 -15.65 -10.32 -5.18
CA ASN A 100 -15.60 -11.06 -3.92
C ASN A 100 -14.28 -11.80 -3.73
N ALA A 101 -13.80 -12.47 -4.76
CA ALA A 101 -12.53 -13.21 -4.70
C ALA A 101 -11.36 -12.28 -4.36
N ALA A 102 -11.27 -11.12 -5.02
CA ALA A 102 -10.24 -10.13 -4.73
C ALA A 102 -10.32 -9.63 -3.27
N PHE A 103 -11.52 -9.30 -2.80
CA PHE A 103 -11.75 -8.84 -1.43
C PHE A 103 -11.37 -9.90 -0.38
N GLN A 104 -11.81 -11.15 -0.55
CA GLN A 104 -11.52 -12.24 0.39
C GLN A 104 -10.00 -12.52 0.47
N CYS A 105 -9.26 -12.40 -0.63
CA CYS A 105 -7.81 -12.52 -0.60
C CYS A 105 -7.17 -11.44 0.27
N VAL A 106 -7.62 -10.18 0.14
CA VAL A 106 -7.09 -9.06 0.96
C VAL A 106 -7.45 -9.26 2.43
N LYS A 107 -8.71 -9.60 2.73
CA LYS A 107 -9.14 -9.89 4.10
C LYS A 107 -8.30 -11.01 4.72
N LYS A 108 -8.13 -12.12 4.00
CA LYS A 108 -7.38 -13.28 4.49
C LYS A 108 -5.90 -12.97 4.73
N VAL A 109 -5.24 -12.25 3.85
CA VAL A 109 -3.82 -11.91 4.05
C VAL A 109 -3.62 -10.98 5.26
N ILE A 110 -4.59 -10.09 5.54
CA ILE A 110 -4.58 -9.25 6.76
C ILE A 110 -4.74 -10.14 8.00
N GLU A 111 -5.69 -11.09 8.00
CA GLU A 111 -5.86 -12.04 9.10
C GLU A 111 -4.57 -12.80 9.42
N LEU A 112 -3.88 -13.31 8.38
CA LEU A 112 -2.61 -14.02 8.54
C LEU A 112 -1.51 -13.13 9.13
N ALA A 113 -1.44 -11.87 8.68
CA ALA A 113 -0.47 -10.92 9.22
C ALA A 113 -0.75 -10.57 10.69
N MET A 114 -2.02 -10.34 11.03
CA MET A 114 -2.42 -10.06 12.41
C MET A 114 -2.22 -11.27 13.35
N ALA A 115 -2.30 -12.49 12.82
CA ALA A 115 -2.00 -13.72 13.55
C ALA A 115 -0.49 -14.03 13.66
N GLY A 116 0.36 -13.26 12.96
CA GLY A 116 1.81 -13.51 12.90
C GLY A 116 2.21 -14.74 12.07
N GLU A 117 1.31 -15.21 11.20
CA GLU A 117 1.59 -16.33 10.29
C GLU A 117 2.37 -15.89 9.05
N VAL A 118 2.27 -14.61 8.68
CA VAL A 118 3.11 -13.97 7.65
C VAL A 118 3.75 -12.70 8.22
N ASP A 119 4.97 -12.39 7.78
CA ASP A 119 5.75 -11.25 8.26
C ASP A 119 5.45 -9.96 7.50
N ALA A 120 4.99 -10.09 6.27
CA ALA A 120 4.61 -8.97 5.40
C ALA A 120 3.52 -9.39 4.41
N THR A 121 2.84 -8.40 3.84
CA THR A 121 1.81 -8.60 2.83
C THR A 121 2.12 -7.81 1.56
N CYS A 122 1.78 -8.40 0.42
CA CYS A 122 1.86 -7.75 -0.89
C CYS A 122 0.52 -7.93 -1.61
N THR A 123 -0.11 -6.84 -2.02
CA THR A 123 -1.41 -6.90 -2.68
C THR A 123 -1.30 -6.72 -4.18
N ASN A 124 -1.94 -7.60 -4.94
CA ASN A 124 -2.18 -7.40 -6.36
C ASN A 124 -3.35 -6.47 -6.61
N ALA A 125 -3.47 -6.00 -7.86
CA ALA A 125 -4.53 -5.12 -8.27
C ALA A 125 -5.92 -5.75 -8.05
N LEU A 126 -6.86 -4.95 -7.58
CA LEU A 126 -8.28 -5.27 -7.53
C LEU A 126 -9.07 -4.29 -8.38
N ASN A 127 -10.20 -4.74 -8.91
CA ASN A 127 -11.15 -3.85 -9.56
C ASN A 127 -12.12 -3.31 -8.50
N LYS A 128 -12.06 -1.99 -8.24
CA LYS A 128 -12.89 -1.34 -7.19
C LYS A 128 -14.38 -1.48 -7.46
N GLU A 129 -14.79 -1.38 -8.73
CA GLU A 129 -16.19 -1.54 -9.13
C GLU A 129 -16.67 -2.95 -8.86
N ALA A 130 -15.91 -3.98 -9.26
CA ALA A 130 -16.24 -5.37 -9.02
C ALA A 130 -16.32 -5.67 -7.53
N MET A 131 -15.35 -5.20 -6.76
CA MET A 131 -15.30 -5.37 -5.32
C MET A 131 -16.51 -4.74 -4.62
N ASN A 132 -16.81 -3.48 -4.90
CA ASN A 132 -17.92 -2.79 -4.25
C ASN A 132 -19.28 -3.36 -4.66
N LYS A 133 -19.45 -3.79 -5.92
CA LYS A 133 -20.62 -4.58 -6.34
C LYS A 133 -20.77 -5.89 -5.55
N ALA A 134 -19.66 -6.58 -5.26
CA ALA A 134 -19.69 -7.79 -4.46
C ALA A 134 -20.07 -7.51 -3.01
N LEU A 135 -19.51 -6.47 -2.39
CA LEU A 135 -19.87 -6.05 -1.03
C LEU A 135 -21.35 -5.71 -0.90
N GLU A 136 -21.89 -4.97 -1.86
CA GLU A 136 -23.32 -4.66 -1.93
C GLU A 136 -24.18 -5.91 -2.12
N TYR A 137 -23.80 -6.80 -3.03
CA TYR A 137 -24.55 -8.02 -3.36
C TYR A 137 -24.69 -8.96 -2.17
N TYR A 138 -23.60 -9.19 -1.42
CA TYR A 138 -23.59 -10.12 -0.29
C TYR A 138 -24.13 -9.55 1.02
N HIS A 139 -24.46 -8.26 1.09
CA HIS A 139 -25.16 -7.60 2.22
C HIS A 139 -24.63 -7.96 3.62
N GLY A 140 -23.32 -8.03 3.79
CA GLY A 140 -22.69 -8.32 5.07
C GLY A 140 -22.39 -9.79 5.35
N GLU A 141 -22.94 -10.73 4.60
CA GLU A 141 -22.68 -12.16 4.79
C GLU A 141 -21.21 -12.54 4.55
N LYS A 142 -20.56 -11.86 3.57
CA LYS A 142 -19.13 -12.04 3.22
C LYS A 142 -18.29 -10.77 3.39
N SER A 143 -18.90 -9.66 3.79
CA SER A 143 -18.29 -8.34 3.89
C SER A 143 -18.26 -7.76 5.30
N ASP A 144 -18.64 -8.55 6.30
CA ASP A 144 -18.73 -8.14 7.71
C ASP A 144 -19.57 -6.86 7.92
N GLY A 145 -20.57 -6.63 7.08
CA GLY A 145 -21.45 -5.46 7.09
C GLY A 145 -20.97 -4.27 6.26
N TYR A 146 -19.78 -4.35 5.69
CA TYR A 146 -19.27 -3.27 4.82
C TYR A 146 -19.88 -3.37 3.42
N THR A 147 -20.23 -2.22 2.84
CA THR A 147 -20.82 -2.11 1.50
C THR A 147 -19.90 -1.38 0.52
N HIS A 148 -18.87 -0.70 1.02
CA HIS A 148 -17.95 0.08 0.19
C HIS A 148 -16.57 0.23 0.82
N PHE A 149 -15.53 0.16 -0.03
CA PHE A 149 -14.17 0.59 0.27
C PHE A 149 -13.59 1.34 -0.92
N ASP A 150 -12.82 2.39 -0.65
CA ASP A 150 -12.12 3.18 -1.68
C ASP A 150 -10.88 2.47 -2.24
N GLY A 151 -10.35 1.50 -1.51
CA GLY A 151 -9.21 0.69 -1.95
C GLY A 151 -8.56 -0.11 -0.82
N HIS A 152 -7.36 -0.62 -1.08
CA HIS A 152 -6.62 -1.46 -0.14
C HIS A 152 -6.37 -0.77 1.20
N THR A 153 -5.99 0.50 1.18
CA THR A 153 -5.62 1.26 2.39
C THR A 153 -6.76 1.26 3.42
N GLU A 154 -7.99 1.49 2.97
CA GLU A 154 -9.18 1.53 3.82
C GLU A 154 -9.54 0.13 4.33
N ILE A 155 -9.38 -0.91 3.50
CA ILE A 155 -9.56 -2.31 3.91
C ILE A 155 -8.56 -2.65 5.02
N TYR A 156 -7.28 -2.35 4.81
CA TYR A 156 -6.24 -2.58 5.83
C TYR A 156 -6.55 -1.82 7.12
N ALA A 157 -6.82 -0.52 7.04
CA ALA A 157 -7.12 0.28 8.22
C ALA A 157 -8.31 -0.28 9.02
N THR A 158 -9.35 -0.74 8.31
CA THR A 158 -10.54 -1.32 8.92
C THR A 158 -10.22 -2.64 9.65
N TYR A 159 -9.61 -3.60 8.96
CA TYR A 159 -9.36 -4.94 9.52
C TYR A 159 -8.18 -5.00 10.49
N THR A 160 -7.30 -4.00 10.50
CA THR A 160 -6.28 -3.83 11.55
C THR A 160 -6.73 -2.91 12.69
N HIS A 161 -7.96 -2.38 12.63
CA HIS A 161 -8.50 -1.41 13.59
C HIS A 161 -7.63 -0.16 13.75
N THR A 162 -6.94 0.24 12.68
CA THR A 162 -6.01 1.38 12.66
C THR A 162 -6.78 2.66 12.36
N LYS A 163 -6.70 3.64 13.29
CA LYS A 163 -7.37 4.94 13.14
C LYS A 163 -6.50 5.99 12.44
N LYS A 164 -5.18 5.94 12.67
CA LYS A 164 -4.21 6.89 12.14
C LYS A 164 -3.34 6.21 11.10
N TYR A 165 -3.50 6.57 9.84
CA TYR A 165 -2.75 6.00 8.73
C TYR A 165 -2.53 7.01 7.62
N THR A 166 -1.54 6.74 6.80
CA THR A 166 -1.29 7.48 5.57
C THR A 166 -0.64 6.56 4.53
N MET A 167 -0.65 7.02 3.28
CA MET A 167 0.04 6.35 2.18
C MET A 167 1.49 6.84 2.11
N MET A 168 2.42 5.90 2.05
CA MET A 168 3.81 6.15 1.72
C MET A 168 4.09 5.64 0.31
N LEU A 169 4.74 6.46 -0.51
CA LEU A 169 5.39 6.02 -1.73
C LEU A 169 6.91 6.02 -1.51
N ALA A 170 7.59 5.03 -2.06
CA ALA A 170 9.03 4.92 -1.98
C ALA A 170 9.62 4.48 -3.32
N HIS A 171 10.71 5.12 -3.72
CA HIS A 171 11.56 4.70 -4.83
C HIS A 171 13.01 4.91 -4.42
N HIS A 172 13.77 3.82 -4.31
CA HIS A 172 15.09 3.83 -3.71
C HIS A 172 15.09 4.53 -2.33
N ASP A 173 15.86 5.62 -2.18
CA ASP A 173 15.93 6.40 -0.95
C ASP A 173 14.96 7.58 -0.88
N LEU A 174 14.23 7.87 -1.95
CA LEU A 174 13.16 8.85 -1.93
C LEU A 174 11.89 8.23 -1.34
N ARG A 175 11.43 8.75 -0.20
CA ARG A 175 10.18 8.37 0.47
C ARG A 175 9.32 9.59 0.64
N VAL A 176 8.03 9.46 0.32
CA VAL A 176 7.04 10.53 0.51
C VAL A 176 5.81 9.99 1.24
N VAL A 177 5.28 10.78 2.17
CA VAL A 177 4.03 10.49 2.88
C VAL A 177 3.09 11.68 2.76
N HIS A 178 1.79 11.43 2.74
CA HIS A 178 0.79 12.40 2.32
C HIS A 178 -0.14 12.82 3.46
N VAL A 179 -0.36 14.12 3.61
CA VAL A 179 -1.40 14.66 4.51
C VAL A 179 -2.80 14.32 3.97
N SER A 180 -2.98 14.45 2.66
CA SER A 180 -4.19 13.99 1.97
C SER A 180 -3.85 13.33 0.62
N THR A 181 -4.74 12.47 0.09
CA THR A 181 -4.52 11.72 -1.16
C THR A 181 -5.68 11.89 -2.14
N HIS A 182 -6.67 11.02 -2.11
CA HIS A 182 -7.71 10.91 -3.14
C HIS A 182 -8.88 11.89 -2.93
N VAL A 183 -8.58 13.18 -3.00
CA VAL A 183 -9.56 14.27 -2.89
C VAL A 183 -9.29 15.32 -3.95
N SER A 184 -10.25 16.23 -4.19
CA SER A 184 -10.01 17.37 -5.08
C SER A 184 -8.91 18.27 -4.52
N LEU A 185 -8.17 18.98 -5.39
CA LEU A 185 -7.12 19.89 -4.94
C LEU A 185 -7.64 20.97 -3.97
N ARG A 186 -8.87 21.46 -4.20
CA ARG A 186 -9.51 22.42 -3.28
C ARG A 186 -9.72 21.80 -1.90
N GLU A 187 -10.28 20.61 -1.85
CA GLU A 187 -10.47 19.89 -0.59
C GLU A 187 -9.14 19.52 0.08
N ALA A 188 -8.10 19.21 -0.71
CA ALA A 188 -6.76 18.94 -0.18
C ALA A 188 -6.21 20.15 0.59
N CYS A 189 -6.42 21.38 0.10
CA CYS A 189 -6.05 22.60 0.82
C CYS A 189 -6.79 22.72 2.16
N ASP A 190 -8.10 22.41 2.16
CA ASP A 190 -8.93 22.45 3.38
C ASP A 190 -8.51 21.39 4.41
N ARG A 191 -7.92 20.27 3.97
CA ARG A 191 -7.41 19.17 4.80
C ARG A 191 -6.04 19.43 5.42
N VAL A 192 -5.33 20.47 5.02
CA VAL A 192 -4.07 20.88 5.67
C VAL A 192 -4.41 21.53 6.99
N LYS A 193 -4.47 20.69 8.04
CA LYS A 193 -4.74 21.08 9.42
C LYS A 193 -3.61 20.64 10.33
N LYS A 194 -3.28 21.49 11.29
CA LYS A 194 -2.18 21.28 12.24
C LYS A 194 -2.15 19.85 12.81
N ASP A 195 -3.29 19.37 13.30
CA ASP A 195 -3.34 18.05 13.94
C ASP A 195 -3.11 16.90 12.92
N ARG A 196 -3.57 17.06 11.68
CA ARG A 196 -3.32 16.06 10.62
C ARG A 196 -1.89 16.11 10.11
N VAL A 197 -1.31 17.29 9.97
CA VAL A 197 0.11 17.44 9.58
C VAL A 197 1.01 16.81 10.65
N LEU A 198 0.76 17.09 11.93
CA LEU A 198 1.48 16.48 13.04
C LEU A 198 1.36 14.95 13.03
N GLU A 199 0.14 14.44 12.91
CA GLU A 199 -0.10 12.99 12.81
C GLU A 199 0.71 12.32 11.70
N VAL A 200 0.79 12.95 10.52
CA VAL A 200 1.57 12.39 9.39
C VAL A 200 3.08 12.49 9.66
N ILE A 201 3.56 13.53 10.33
CA ILE A 201 4.96 13.63 10.76
C ILE A 201 5.31 12.51 11.74
N GLU A 202 4.44 12.23 12.74
CA GLU A 202 4.62 11.14 13.70
C GLU A 202 4.66 9.77 13.01
N ILE A 203 3.73 9.52 12.06
CA ILE A 203 3.69 8.30 11.26
C ILE A 203 4.97 8.15 10.42
N ALA A 204 5.43 9.23 9.76
CA ALA A 204 6.66 9.24 8.99
C ALA A 204 7.88 8.87 9.83
N ASN A 205 8.01 9.49 11.01
CA ASN A 205 9.09 9.20 11.95
C ASN A 205 9.09 7.75 12.41
N LYS A 206 7.89 7.24 12.80
CA LYS A 206 7.75 5.85 13.21
C LYS A 206 8.08 4.88 12.08
N ALA A 207 7.53 5.11 10.88
CA ALA A 207 7.77 4.24 9.73
C ALA A 207 9.25 4.16 9.36
N CYS A 208 9.97 5.28 9.36
CA CYS A 208 11.41 5.28 9.11
C CYS A 208 12.19 4.51 10.20
N LYS A 209 11.80 4.63 11.46
CA LYS A 209 12.40 3.86 12.55
C LYS A 209 12.15 2.36 12.42
N ASP A 210 10.94 1.98 12.05
CA ASP A 210 10.57 0.58 11.79
C ASP A 210 11.38 -0.01 10.60
N MET A 211 11.80 0.84 9.64
CA MET A 211 12.70 0.49 8.54
C MET A 211 14.19 0.49 8.93
N GLY A 212 14.55 0.74 10.19
CA GLY A 212 15.92 0.72 10.70
C GLY A 212 16.67 2.05 10.66
N ILE A 213 15.99 3.17 10.35
CA ILE A 213 16.59 4.51 10.39
C ILE A 213 16.38 5.07 11.79
N GLU A 214 17.39 5.00 12.65
CA GLU A 214 17.27 5.36 14.09
C GLU A 214 16.86 6.81 14.34
N ASN A 215 17.41 7.75 13.57
CA ASN A 215 17.13 9.19 13.66
C ASN A 215 16.72 9.75 12.30
N PRO A 216 15.49 9.54 11.84
CA PRO A 216 15.04 9.92 10.51
C PRO A 216 15.15 11.43 10.30
N ARG A 217 15.72 11.84 9.18
CA ARG A 217 15.79 13.23 8.73
C ARG A 217 14.52 13.54 7.94
N ILE A 218 13.60 14.25 8.55
CA ILE A 218 12.29 14.53 7.97
C ILE A 218 12.27 15.95 7.39
N ALA A 219 11.78 16.07 6.15
CA ALA A 219 11.37 17.36 5.59
C ALA A 219 9.85 17.45 5.57
N VAL A 220 9.30 18.63 5.81
CA VAL A 220 7.87 18.93 5.68
C VAL A 220 7.72 19.96 4.57
N ALA A 221 7.07 19.59 3.47
CA ALA A 221 6.83 20.49 2.36
C ALA A 221 5.80 21.57 2.75
N GLY A 222 5.94 22.78 2.21
CA GLY A 222 4.86 23.75 2.24
C GLY A 222 3.71 23.36 1.30
N LEU A 223 2.55 23.98 1.48
CA LEU A 223 1.42 23.86 0.58
C LEU A 223 1.54 24.86 -0.58
N ASN A 224 1.84 26.11 -0.23
CA ASN A 224 1.84 27.25 -1.15
C ASN A 224 3.22 27.47 -1.80
N PRO A 225 3.28 28.16 -2.95
CA PRO A 225 4.53 28.58 -3.56
C PRO A 225 5.40 29.33 -2.54
N HIS A 226 6.71 29.01 -2.49
CA HIS A 226 7.69 29.61 -1.56
C HIS A 226 7.26 29.58 -0.09
N CYS A 227 6.46 28.55 0.30
CA CYS A 227 5.90 28.41 1.66
C CYS A 227 5.07 29.64 2.08
N GLY A 228 4.23 30.14 1.15
CA GLY A 228 3.32 31.25 1.40
C GLY A 228 3.93 32.64 1.41
N GLU A 229 5.28 32.78 1.30
CA GLU A 229 6.01 34.07 1.30
C GLU A 229 5.49 35.03 2.39
N ASN A 230 5.55 34.58 3.66
CA ASN A 230 5.03 35.32 4.82
C ASN A 230 3.55 35.71 4.74
N GLY A 231 2.73 34.85 4.10
CA GLY A 231 1.28 35.03 3.97
C GLY A 231 0.84 35.73 2.66
N MET A 232 1.77 36.03 1.76
CA MET A 232 1.44 36.64 0.47
C MET A 232 0.65 35.70 -0.46
N PHE A 233 0.95 34.40 -0.41
CA PHE A 233 0.35 33.36 -1.26
C PHE A 233 -0.55 32.39 -0.50
N GLY A 234 -0.79 32.64 0.78
CA GLY A 234 -1.59 31.79 1.67
C GLY A 234 -1.00 31.77 3.05
N THR A 235 -1.79 31.37 4.04
CA THR A 235 -1.41 31.41 5.47
C THR A 235 -1.29 30.01 6.09
N GLU A 236 -1.53 28.94 5.34
CA GLU A 236 -1.55 27.56 5.82
C GLU A 236 -0.21 27.16 6.45
N GLU A 237 0.90 27.67 5.94
CA GLU A 237 2.22 27.43 6.52
C GLU A 237 2.35 28.05 7.92
N ILE A 238 1.78 29.24 8.11
CA ILE A 238 1.86 29.99 9.38
C ILE A 238 0.86 29.43 10.40
N GLU A 239 -0.37 29.14 9.94
CA GLU A 239 -1.48 28.80 10.83
C GLU A 239 -1.56 27.29 11.15
N GLU A 240 -1.08 26.43 10.26
CA GLU A 240 -1.27 24.99 10.34
C GLU A 240 0.06 24.20 10.32
N ILE A 241 0.91 24.43 9.29
CA ILE A 241 2.09 23.55 9.07
C ILE A 241 3.20 23.86 10.08
N GLN A 242 3.56 25.14 10.28
CA GLN A 242 4.61 25.50 11.25
C GLN A 242 4.24 25.11 12.68
N PRO A 243 3.01 25.34 13.18
CA PRO A 243 2.63 24.86 14.51
C PRO A 243 2.72 23.35 14.68
N ALA A 244 2.45 22.55 13.64
CA ALA A 244 2.64 21.10 13.68
C ALA A 244 4.14 20.73 13.76
N ILE A 245 4.98 21.42 13.00
CA ILE A 245 6.44 21.24 13.05
C ILE A 245 6.98 21.58 14.45
N ASP A 246 6.53 22.67 15.05
CA ASP A 246 7.00 23.11 16.38
C ASP A 246 6.66 22.07 17.45
N ILE A 247 5.47 21.47 17.40
CA ILE A 247 5.08 20.38 18.31
C ILE A 247 5.97 19.15 18.08
N ALA A 248 6.15 18.73 16.85
CA ALA A 248 6.98 17.57 16.50
C ALA A 248 8.45 17.75 16.95
N LEU A 249 9.00 18.95 16.81
CA LEU A 249 10.33 19.31 17.31
C LEU A 249 10.40 19.22 18.84
N ALA A 250 9.36 19.68 19.54
CA ALA A 250 9.28 19.58 21.00
C ALA A 250 9.19 18.12 21.49
N GLU A 251 8.64 17.23 20.67
CA GLU A 251 8.60 15.77 20.90
C GLU A 251 9.92 15.06 20.54
N GLY A 252 10.91 15.80 20.04
CA GLY A 252 12.22 15.27 19.68
C GLY A 252 12.29 14.64 18.30
N ILE A 253 11.31 14.88 17.43
CA ILE A 253 11.34 14.43 16.03
C ILE A 253 12.31 15.30 15.23
N ASN A 254 13.20 14.70 14.46
CA ASN A 254 14.23 15.39 13.70
C ASN A 254 13.69 15.96 12.38
N ILE A 255 13.18 17.20 12.43
CA ILE A 255 12.81 17.97 11.24
C ILE A 255 13.97 18.88 10.86
N VAL A 256 14.61 18.57 9.73
CA VAL A 256 15.92 19.16 9.38
C VAL A 256 15.87 20.69 9.26
N GLU A 257 14.91 21.22 8.51
CA GLU A 257 14.82 22.66 8.26
C GLU A 257 14.13 23.43 9.42
N LYS A 258 13.49 22.71 10.36
CA LYS A 258 12.69 23.28 11.48
C LYS A 258 11.56 24.22 11.03
N LYS A 259 11.22 24.21 9.77
CA LYS A 259 10.19 25.01 9.11
C LYS A 259 9.72 24.31 7.84
N PRO A 260 8.58 24.72 7.23
CA PRO A 260 8.17 24.21 5.93
C PRO A 260 9.25 24.46 4.87
N THR A 261 9.51 23.44 4.05
CA THR A 261 10.48 23.53 2.94
C THR A 261 9.72 23.84 1.64
N PRO A 262 10.19 24.79 0.82
CA PRO A 262 9.52 25.12 -0.43
C PRO A 262 9.32 23.89 -1.33
N PRO A 263 8.09 23.65 -1.86
CA PRO A 263 7.76 22.44 -2.62
C PRO A 263 8.60 22.26 -3.88
N ASP A 264 9.03 23.34 -4.50
CA ASP A 264 9.85 23.34 -5.72
C ASP A 264 11.31 22.91 -5.47
N THR A 265 11.78 22.92 -4.22
CA THR A 265 13.16 22.56 -3.89
C THR A 265 13.30 21.34 -2.99
N VAL A 266 12.25 20.95 -2.26
CA VAL A 266 12.31 19.85 -1.29
C VAL A 266 12.73 18.52 -1.91
N PHE A 267 12.27 18.22 -3.14
CA PHE A 267 12.56 16.93 -3.78
C PHE A 267 13.98 16.85 -4.35
N SER A 268 14.53 17.94 -4.87
CA SER A 268 15.94 17.96 -5.29
C SER A 268 16.88 17.73 -4.11
N LYS A 269 16.57 18.28 -2.93
CA LYS A 269 17.31 18.01 -1.70
C LYS A 269 17.12 16.57 -1.22
N ALA A 270 15.89 16.02 -1.30
CA ALA A 270 15.61 14.64 -0.93
C ALA A 270 16.40 13.65 -1.81
N LEU A 271 16.40 13.84 -3.13
CA LEU A 271 17.20 13.07 -4.08
C LEU A 271 18.71 13.24 -3.84
N GLY A 272 19.14 14.41 -3.37
CA GLY A 272 20.51 14.66 -2.91
C GLY A 272 20.88 14.03 -1.57
N GLY A 273 19.98 13.26 -0.95
CA GLY A 273 20.24 12.55 0.29
C GLY A 273 20.19 13.42 1.56
N TRP A 274 19.55 14.59 1.50
CA TRP A 274 19.44 15.47 2.68
C TRP A 274 18.38 14.98 3.65
N TYR A 275 17.35 14.30 3.16
CA TYR A 275 16.21 13.80 3.93
C TYR A 275 16.01 12.31 3.69
N ASP A 276 15.49 11.62 4.70
CA ASP A 276 15.12 10.21 4.60
C ASP A 276 13.65 10.04 4.19
N ILE A 277 12.83 11.09 4.43
CA ILE A 277 11.42 11.12 4.08
C ILE A 277 10.91 12.55 3.97
N VAL A 278 9.95 12.77 3.07
CA VAL A 278 9.26 14.04 2.86
C VAL A 278 7.78 13.90 3.18
N VAL A 279 7.27 14.75 4.08
CA VAL A 279 5.83 14.90 4.33
C VAL A 279 5.28 15.93 3.34
N VAL A 280 4.32 15.50 2.50
CA VAL A 280 3.70 16.33 1.47
C VAL A 280 2.23 16.60 1.78
N MET A 281 1.70 17.72 1.29
CA MET A 281 0.37 18.17 1.66
C MET A 281 -0.74 17.52 0.84
N TYR A 282 -0.49 17.20 -0.43
CA TYR A 282 -1.48 16.63 -1.33
C TYR A 282 -0.88 15.61 -2.30
N HIS A 283 -1.76 14.87 -2.97
CA HIS A 283 -1.42 13.73 -3.83
C HIS A 283 -0.32 14.05 -4.84
N ASP A 284 -0.55 14.98 -5.77
CA ASP A 284 0.38 15.22 -6.89
C ASP A 284 1.69 15.87 -6.44
N GLN A 285 1.71 16.55 -5.28
CA GLN A 285 2.93 17.11 -4.73
C GLN A 285 4.00 16.04 -4.47
N GLY A 286 3.58 14.83 -4.04
CA GLY A 286 4.50 13.71 -3.79
C GLY A 286 4.56 12.70 -4.93
N HIS A 287 3.44 12.46 -5.62
CA HIS A 287 3.38 11.46 -6.68
C HIS A 287 4.16 11.87 -7.93
N ILE A 288 4.06 13.15 -8.35
CA ILE A 288 4.73 13.61 -9.56
C ILE A 288 6.25 13.43 -9.46
N PRO A 289 6.95 13.99 -8.44
CA PRO A 289 8.40 13.84 -8.35
C PRO A 289 8.84 12.38 -8.23
N LEU A 290 8.10 11.56 -7.48
CA LEU A 290 8.45 10.16 -7.29
C LEU A 290 8.29 9.35 -8.58
N LYS A 291 7.21 9.60 -9.35
CA LYS A 291 6.99 8.91 -10.63
C LYS A 291 7.86 9.40 -11.78
N VAL A 292 8.40 10.59 -11.67
CA VAL A 292 9.38 11.11 -12.65
C VAL A 292 10.74 10.46 -12.42
N GLU A 293 11.08 10.17 -11.16
CA GLU A 293 12.34 9.50 -10.79
C GLU A 293 12.29 7.99 -11.06
N GLY A 294 11.18 7.33 -10.87
CA GLY A 294 10.97 5.89 -11.07
C GLY A 294 10.01 5.58 -12.17
#